data_ab6cab6ae162bb2cfdfd518d6b5d53a1
#
_entry.id   ab6cab6ae162bb2cfdfd518d6b5d53a1
#
_cell.length_a   1.000
_cell.length_b   1.000
_cell.length_c   1.000
_cell.angle_alpha   90.00
_cell.angle_beta   90.00
_cell.angle_gamma   90.00
#
_symmetry.space_group_name_H-M   'P 1'
#
loop_
_entity.id
_entity.type
_entity.pdbx_description
1 polymer ?
#
loop_
_entity_poly.entity_id
_entity_poly.type
_entity_poly.pdbx_seq_one_letter_code
_entity_poly.pdbx_strand_id
1 'polypeptide(L)'
;MTDAVDPSPLARRAKALLLASLSGALVLSACQSRSPAERYEISRMNFNPGPAHVTQERHTGPFASGSALSFDAALKPLARSRNKTIRLDTTHTVIRIAPGVAFAAWTFGNQVPGPTVHVRVGDRVHFSMTNRSDEPAPGALQLSAPMMHSMDFHAAMVAPTDKYQSIAPGQTMSFEFTPNYPGVFMYHCGTPMVLEHIASGMYGVVVVEPRDGYPTKADREYVIVQSEFYTKPDPQHRSAGAVPLYVLDGDRLRRKAPTYTVFNGRYNGMVAQPLIAKPGERVRLYVLNAGPSDTSSFHVVGAIFDRVWLDGNPDNQLRGMQTVLLGSSSSAIVEFIVPEAGSYVMVDHQFANASQGAVGVIDAGAHEESAIEHHNIPASATPTDPEAVQGKLSFESKCLACHTLGNGAKLGPDLLGVTKLRSDEWLRRWLASPEAMVSADADAKALRAHYPITMPDQNLSDAEIRQYIRYFHWADEASKPQAPAMP
;
A
#
# COMPACT_ATOMS: atom_id res chain seq x y z
N MET A 1 -7.92 -77.30 -53.19
CA MET A 1 -8.96 -76.24 -53.08
C MET A 1 -9.30 -76.09 -51.58
N THR A 2 -8.71 -75.15 -50.91
CA THR A 2 -8.99 -74.82 -49.52
C THR A 2 -9.24 -73.30 -49.47
N ASP A 3 -10.56 -72.97 -49.35
CA ASP A 3 -11.00 -71.57 -49.28
C ASP A 3 -10.52 -70.92 -47.97
N ALA A 4 -9.82 -69.86 -48.11
CA ALA A 4 -9.42 -68.97 -46.97
C ALA A 4 -10.65 -68.11 -46.62
N VAL A 5 -11.18 -68.26 -45.44
CA VAL A 5 -12.29 -67.46 -44.87
C VAL A 5 -11.71 -66.11 -44.42
N ASP A 6 -12.20 -65.05 -45.06
CA ASP A 6 -11.89 -63.67 -44.70
C ASP A 6 -12.51 -63.27 -43.34
N PRO A 7 -11.79 -62.73 -42.37
CA PRO A 7 -12.34 -62.38 -41.05
C PRO A 7 -13.32 -61.22 -41.15
N SER A 8 -14.45 -61.38 -40.48
CA SER A 8 -15.62 -60.49 -40.49
C SER A 8 -15.28 -59.02 -40.13
N PRO A 9 -16.07 -58.05 -40.60
CA PRO A 9 -15.90 -56.64 -40.35
C PRO A 9 -15.88 -56.23 -38.87
N LEU A 10 -16.40 -57.06 -38.00
CA LEU A 10 -16.46 -56.85 -36.55
C LEU A 10 -15.05 -56.96 -35.89
N ALA A 11 -14.18 -57.89 -36.39
CA ALA A 11 -12.84 -58.07 -35.86
C ALA A 11 -11.90 -56.88 -36.20
N ARG A 12 -12.13 -56.24 -37.35
CA ARG A 12 -11.37 -55.00 -37.72
C ARG A 12 -11.75 -53.78 -36.88
N ARG A 13 -13.05 -53.68 -36.47
CA ARG A 13 -13.50 -52.56 -35.59
C ARG A 13 -13.00 -52.73 -34.14
N ALA A 14 -12.90 -53.97 -33.64
CA ALA A 14 -12.39 -54.19 -32.29
C ALA A 14 -10.88 -53.88 -32.16
N LYS A 15 -10.07 -54.18 -33.19
CA LYS A 15 -8.64 -53.81 -33.19
C LYS A 15 -8.44 -52.28 -33.31
N ALA A 16 -9.25 -51.57 -34.09
CA ALA A 16 -9.20 -50.12 -34.22
C ALA A 16 -9.64 -49.40 -32.93
N LEU A 17 -10.62 -49.94 -32.22
CA LEU A 17 -11.03 -49.39 -30.91
C LEU A 17 -10.02 -49.63 -29.79
N LEU A 18 -9.31 -50.79 -29.80
CA LEU A 18 -8.27 -51.04 -28.81
C LEU A 18 -7.03 -50.16 -29.03
N LEU A 19 -6.63 -49.85 -30.26
CA LEU A 19 -5.54 -48.96 -30.58
C LEU A 19 -5.90 -47.49 -30.29
N ALA A 20 -7.14 -47.07 -30.47
CA ALA A 20 -7.59 -45.73 -30.13
C ALA A 20 -7.67 -45.51 -28.61
N SER A 21 -8.05 -46.54 -27.83
CA SER A 21 -8.09 -46.48 -26.37
C SER A 21 -6.69 -46.45 -25.74
N LEU A 22 -5.71 -47.13 -26.32
CA LEU A 22 -4.31 -47.06 -25.85
C LEU A 22 -3.63 -45.74 -26.20
N SER A 23 -3.95 -45.14 -27.36
CA SER A 23 -3.42 -43.80 -27.71
C SER A 23 -4.08 -42.69 -26.89
N GLY A 24 -5.36 -42.82 -26.52
CA GLY A 24 -6.05 -41.88 -25.64
C GLY A 24 -5.53 -41.89 -24.19
N ALA A 25 -5.17 -43.10 -23.70
CA ALA A 25 -4.61 -43.24 -22.34
C ALA A 25 -3.17 -42.66 -22.22
N LEU A 26 -2.38 -42.74 -23.29
CA LEU A 26 -1.02 -42.16 -23.32
C LEU A 26 -1.02 -40.62 -23.43
N VAL A 27 -2.04 -40.04 -24.09
CA VAL A 27 -2.17 -38.56 -24.19
C VAL A 27 -2.77 -37.94 -22.91
N LEU A 28 -3.63 -38.67 -22.20
CA LEU A 28 -4.18 -38.24 -20.91
C LEU A 28 -3.12 -38.31 -19.77
N SER A 29 -2.10 -39.12 -19.89
CA SER A 29 -1.03 -39.22 -18.90
C SER A 29 -0.02 -38.05 -18.98
N ALA A 30 0.01 -37.27 -20.06
CA ALA A 30 0.92 -36.15 -20.24
C ALA A 30 0.35 -34.80 -19.71
N CYS A 31 -0.93 -34.76 -19.35
CA CYS A 31 -1.61 -33.56 -18.81
C CYS A 31 -2.13 -33.73 -17.38
N GLN A 32 -1.55 -34.62 -16.58
CA GLN A 32 -1.78 -34.57 -15.14
C GLN A 32 -1.01 -33.36 -14.60
N SER A 33 -1.73 -32.23 -14.45
CA SER A 33 -1.24 -31.13 -13.62
C SER A 33 -0.91 -31.74 -12.26
N ARG A 34 0.36 -31.68 -11.86
CA ARG A 34 0.81 -32.11 -10.53
C ARG A 34 -0.14 -31.56 -9.48
N SER A 35 -0.56 -32.38 -8.54
CA SER A 35 -1.39 -31.90 -7.43
C SER A 35 -0.68 -30.74 -6.71
N PRO A 36 -1.42 -29.81 -6.11
CA PRO A 36 -0.81 -28.75 -5.29
C PRO A 36 0.19 -29.30 -4.26
N ALA A 37 -0.11 -30.45 -3.63
CA ALA A 37 0.77 -31.11 -2.66
C ALA A 37 2.12 -31.51 -3.25
N GLU A 38 2.18 -31.96 -4.50
CA GLU A 38 3.44 -32.37 -5.15
C GLU A 38 4.35 -31.18 -5.52
N ARG A 39 3.81 -29.97 -5.57
CA ARG A 39 4.57 -28.74 -5.87
C ARG A 39 5.41 -28.29 -4.69
N TYR A 40 4.97 -28.59 -3.48
CA TYR A 40 5.59 -28.12 -2.24
C TYR A 40 6.25 -29.23 -1.43
N GLU A 41 6.59 -30.37 -2.07
CA GLU A 41 7.39 -31.39 -1.40
C GLU A 41 8.75 -30.83 -0.97
N ILE A 42 9.11 -31.06 0.30
CA ILE A 42 10.36 -30.57 0.90
C ILE A 42 11.61 -31.01 0.14
N SER A 43 11.56 -32.21 -0.47
CA SER A 43 12.65 -32.75 -1.33
C SER A 43 12.92 -31.93 -2.59
N ARG A 44 11.97 -31.03 -2.98
CA ARG A 44 12.06 -30.16 -4.15
C ARG A 44 12.35 -28.71 -3.80
N MET A 45 12.45 -28.40 -2.52
CA MET A 45 12.75 -27.05 -2.03
C MET A 45 14.26 -26.81 -2.05
N ASN A 46 14.63 -25.55 -2.24
CA ASN A 46 16.02 -25.13 -2.16
C ASN A 46 16.26 -24.46 -0.81
N PHE A 47 17.30 -24.90 -0.13
CA PHE A 47 17.70 -24.34 1.16
C PHE A 47 19.13 -23.80 1.06
N ASN A 48 19.40 -22.74 1.80
CA ASN A 48 20.71 -22.11 1.89
C ASN A 48 21.18 -22.20 3.36
N PRO A 49 21.69 -23.36 3.82
CA PRO A 49 22.09 -23.55 5.22
C PRO A 49 23.33 -22.72 5.58
N GLY A 50 23.59 -22.64 6.86
CA GLY A 50 24.75 -21.95 7.43
C GLY A 50 24.43 -20.55 7.93
N PRO A 51 25.30 -19.97 8.77
CA PRO A 51 25.07 -18.68 9.42
C PRO A 51 25.14 -17.51 8.42
N ALA A 52 24.58 -16.36 8.85
CA ALA A 52 24.83 -15.09 8.20
C ALA A 52 26.32 -14.72 8.36
N HIS A 53 26.84 -14.04 7.36
CA HIS A 53 28.18 -13.48 7.41
C HIS A 53 28.11 -12.04 7.96
N VAL A 54 28.77 -11.78 9.09
CA VAL A 54 28.82 -10.46 9.74
C VAL A 54 30.22 -9.90 9.64
N THR A 55 30.35 -8.67 9.16
CA THR A 55 31.63 -7.98 8.97
C THR A 55 31.60 -6.56 9.55
N GLN A 56 32.76 -5.93 9.64
CA GLN A 56 32.91 -4.51 9.98
C GLN A 56 32.97 -3.62 8.71
N GLU A 57 32.89 -4.22 7.52
CA GLU A 57 32.82 -3.46 6.28
C GLU A 57 31.45 -2.83 6.12
N ARG A 58 31.41 -1.52 5.89
CA ARG A 58 30.16 -0.76 5.74
C ARG A 58 29.83 -0.57 4.27
N HIS A 59 28.56 -0.65 3.94
CA HIS A 59 28.10 -0.07 2.70
C HIS A 59 28.25 1.46 2.74
N THR A 60 28.83 2.02 1.72
CA THR A 60 28.98 3.48 1.55
C THR A 60 28.09 3.99 0.44
N GLY A 61 27.95 5.32 0.34
CA GLY A 61 27.11 5.95 -0.67
C GLY A 61 25.63 6.08 -0.28
N PRO A 62 24.76 6.43 -1.24
CA PRO A 62 23.34 6.66 -0.96
C PRO A 62 22.68 5.38 -0.47
N PHE A 63 21.65 5.54 0.38
CA PHE A 63 20.80 4.42 0.77
C PHE A 63 20.15 3.81 -0.48
N ALA A 64 20.08 2.48 -0.52
CA ALA A 64 19.50 1.79 -1.65
C ALA A 64 18.04 2.19 -1.79
N SER A 65 17.76 2.91 -2.85
CA SER A 65 16.49 3.31 -3.45
C SER A 65 15.31 3.65 -2.52
N GLY A 66 14.75 4.74 -2.79
CA GLY A 66 13.53 5.30 -2.24
C GLY A 66 13.84 6.65 -1.61
N SER A 67 13.18 7.68 -2.10
CA SER A 67 13.07 8.89 -1.29
C SER A 67 12.12 8.56 -0.14
N ALA A 68 12.35 9.13 1.06
CA ALA A 68 11.42 9.07 2.18
C ALA A 68 10.00 9.59 1.82
N LEU A 69 9.76 9.89 0.58
CA LEU A 69 8.57 10.49 -0.01
C LEU A 69 8.03 9.72 -1.23
N SER A 70 8.62 8.56 -1.59
CA SER A 70 8.15 7.80 -2.76
C SER A 70 6.85 7.07 -2.44
N PHE A 71 5.76 7.51 -3.06
CA PHE A 71 4.43 6.88 -3.00
C PHE A 71 4.13 6.02 -4.22
N ASP A 72 5.11 5.73 -5.04
CA ASP A 72 4.89 4.89 -6.20
C ASP A 72 4.54 3.48 -5.77
N ALA A 73 3.23 3.21 -5.73
CA ALA A 73 2.68 1.90 -5.39
C ALA A 73 2.81 0.89 -6.54
N ALA A 74 3.17 1.33 -7.75
CA ALA A 74 3.29 0.45 -8.90
C ALA A 74 4.37 -0.61 -8.66
N LEU A 75 4.01 -1.88 -8.83
CA LEU A 75 4.98 -2.96 -8.74
C LEU A 75 6.00 -2.83 -9.88
N LYS A 76 7.27 -2.69 -9.53
CA LYS A 76 8.33 -2.58 -10.53
C LYS A 76 8.50 -3.91 -11.26
N PRO A 77 8.80 -3.88 -12.57
CA PRO A 77 9.00 -5.11 -13.35
C PRO A 77 10.04 -6.04 -12.71
N LEU A 78 9.74 -7.34 -12.73
CA LEU A 78 10.65 -8.35 -12.22
C LEU A 78 11.94 -8.39 -13.05
N ALA A 79 13.09 -8.25 -12.42
CA ALA A 79 14.37 -8.38 -13.08
C ALA A 79 14.55 -9.81 -13.64
N ARG A 80 15.12 -9.94 -14.84
CA ARG A 80 15.25 -11.24 -15.55
C ARG A 80 16.24 -12.20 -14.89
N SER A 81 17.29 -11.69 -14.22
CA SER A 81 18.29 -12.51 -13.55
C SER A 81 17.65 -13.38 -12.47
N ARG A 82 18.09 -14.63 -12.38
CA ARG A 82 17.71 -15.56 -11.29
C ARG A 82 18.55 -15.34 -10.02
N ASN A 83 19.67 -14.65 -10.14
CA ASN A 83 20.46 -14.18 -9.00
C ASN A 83 20.04 -12.75 -8.71
N LYS A 84 19.52 -12.53 -7.51
CA LYS A 84 19.01 -11.23 -7.04
C LYS A 84 19.94 -10.69 -5.96
N THR A 85 20.48 -9.51 -6.15
CA THR A 85 21.22 -8.80 -5.11
C THR A 85 20.27 -7.79 -4.46
N ILE A 86 20.01 -7.96 -3.18
CA ILE A 86 19.13 -7.11 -2.38
C ILE A 86 19.97 -6.46 -1.28
N ARG A 87 20.00 -5.14 -1.27
CA ARG A 87 20.65 -4.35 -0.23
C ARG A 87 19.60 -3.50 0.47
N LEU A 88 19.45 -3.68 1.79
CA LEU A 88 18.51 -2.93 2.62
C LEU A 88 19.23 -2.41 3.88
N ASP A 89 19.93 -1.28 3.76
CA ASP A 89 20.60 -0.67 4.90
C ASP A 89 19.58 -0.06 5.86
N THR A 90 19.86 -0.12 7.16
CA THR A 90 19.00 0.54 8.16
C THR A 90 19.47 1.95 8.44
N THR A 91 18.52 2.83 8.74
CA THR A 91 18.81 4.20 9.15
C THR A 91 17.73 4.72 10.08
N HIS A 92 18.12 5.69 10.94
CA HIS A 92 17.19 6.51 11.70
C HIS A 92 17.00 7.84 10.97
N THR A 93 15.75 8.18 10.65
CA THR A 93 15.44 9.35 9.83
C THR A 93 14.11 9.98 10.21
N VAL A 94 13.81 11.13 9.64
CA VAL A 94 12.50 11.77 9.77
C VAL A 94 11.71 11.55 8.51
N ILE A 95 10.51 11.00 8.66
CA ILE A 95 9.53 10.85 7.57
C ILE A 95 8.32 11.75 7.81
N ARG A 96 7.59 12.08 6.76
CA ARG A 96 6.30 12.77 6.87
C ARG A 96 5.18 11.75 6.73
N ILE A 97 4.43 11.54 7.80
CA ILE A 97 3.31 10.59 7.83
C ILE A 97 1.96 11.25 7.55
N ALA A 98 1.83 12.54 7.82
CA ALA A 98 0.67 13.34 7.52
C ALA A 98 1.10 14.79 7.24
N PRO A 99 0.22 15.65 6.66
CA PRO A 99 0.48 17.08 6.58
C PRO A 99 0.79 17.66 7.95
N GLY A 100 1.88 18.41 8.06
CA GLY A 100 2.32 19.00 9.33
C GLY A 100 2.82 18.03 10.40
N VAL A 101 2.98 16.73 10.10
CA VAL A 101 3.42 15.69 11.04
C VAL A 101 4.69 15.03 10.51
N ALA A 102 5.82 15.33 11.15
CA ALA A 102 7.09 14.67 10.94
C ALA A 102 7.30 13.62 12.04
N PHE A 103 7.72 12.42 11.68
CA PHE A 103 7.90 11.30 12.60
C PHE A 103 9.35 10.81 12.58
N ALA A 104 9.93 10.64 13.76
CA ALA A 104 11.26 10.04 13.93
C ALA A 104 11.16 8.53 13.73
N ALA A 105 11.52 8.06 12.56
CA ALA A 105 11.38 6.67 12.14
C ALA A 105 12.69 5.91 12.17
N TRP A 106 12.62 4.61 12.43
CA TRP A 106 13.65 3.64 12.09
C TRP A 106 13.25 2.95 10.79
N THR A 107 14.17 2.83 9.85
CA THR A 107 13.78 2.47 8.48
C THR A 107 14.72 1.45 7.85
N PHE A 108 14.21 0.77 6.82
CA PHE A 108 15.02 0.12 5.80
C PHE A 108 15.04 1.00 4.55
N GLY A 109 16.22 1.29 4.00
CA GLY A 109 16.34 2.07 2.77
C GLY A 109 15.87 3.52 2.90
N ASN A 110 15.88 4.08 4.11
CA ASN A 110 15.53 5.49 4.39
C ASN A 110 14.06 5.85 4.06
N GLN A 111 13.15 4.89 4.12
CA GLN A 111 11.72 5.07 3.81
C GLN A 111 10.83 4.13 4.63
N VAL A 112 9.53 4.45 4.73
CA VAL A 112 8.49 3.60 5.34
C VAL A 112 7.27 3.57 4.40
N PRO A 113 6.79 2.38 4.00
CA PRO A 113 7.43 1.07 4.15
C PRO A 113 8.81 1.04 3.51
N GLY A 114 9.67 0.11 3.92
CA GLY A 114 10.94 -0.15 3.24
C GLY A 114 10.71 -0.56 1.77
N PRO A 115 11.77 -0.58 0.93
CA PRO A 115 11.67 -0.91 -0.50
C PRO A 115 10.97 -2.25 -0.76
N THR A 116 10.08 -2.29 -1.75
CA THR A 116 9.47 -3.55 -2.22
C THR A 116 10.54 -4.44 -2.86
N VAL A 117 10.68 -5.66 -2.35
CA VAL A 117 11.52 -6.70 -2.92
C VAL A 117 10.69 -7.53 -3.88
N HIS A 118 11.10 -7.64 -5.16
CA HIS A 118 10.37 -8.38 -6.19
C HIS A 118 11.23 -9.49 -6.75
N VAL A 119 10.84 -10.73 -6.48
CA VAL A 119 11.57 -11.96 -6.84
C VAL A 119 10.60 -13.03 -7.34
N ARG A 120 11.10 -14.19 -7.72
CA ARG A 120 10.33 -15.35 -8.19
C ARG A 120 10.72 -16.60 -7.42
N VAL A 121 9.80 -17.54 -7.30
CA VAL A 121 10.08 -18.88 -6.73
C VAL A 121 11.33 -19.50 -7.36
N GLY A 122 12.29 -19.85 -6.52
CA GLY A 122 13.56 -20.46 -6.90
C GLY A 122 14.62 -19.45 -7.38
N ASP A 123 14.42 -18.14 -7.25
CA ASP A 123 15.51 -17.17 -7.42
C ASP A 123 16.47 -17.29 -6.26
N ARG A 124 17.77 -17.11 -6.51
CA ARG A 124 18.80 -17.05 -5.48
C ARG A 124 18.97 -15.61 -5.03
N VAL A 125 18.58 -15.33 -3.80
CA VAL A 125 18.64 -13.98 -3.22
C VAL A 125 19.92 -13.86 -2.39
N HIS A 126 20.78 -12.95 -2.80
CA HIS A 126 21.95 -12.51 -2.04
C HIS A 126 21.55 -11.22 -1.31
N PHE A 127 21.26 -11.35 -0.05
CA PHE A 127 20.88 -10.23 0.81
C PHE A 127 22.07 -9.66 1.55
N SER A 128 22.10 -8.32 1.69
CA SER A 128 23.03 -7.62 2.56
C SER A 128 22.40 -6.39 3.20
N MET A 129 22.82 -6.08 4.42
CA MET A 129 22.36 -4.96 5.22
C MET A 129 23.49 -4.40 6.06
N THR A 130 23.79 -3.11 5.94
CA THR A 130 24.59 -2.40 6.93
C THR A 130 23.67 -1.70 7.93
N ASN A 131 23.95 -1.85 9.21
CA ASN A 131 23.32 -1.04 10.24
C ASN A 131 23.97 0.36 10.26
N ARG A 132 23.29 1.33 9.64
CA ARG A 132 23.74 2.72 9.51
C ARG A 132 22.96 3.65 10.45
N SER A 133 22.44 3.12 11.57
CA SER A 133 21.69 3.92 12.55
C SER A 133 22.56 4.98 13.27
N ASP A 134 23.88 4.88 13.17
CA ASP A 134 24.86 5.86 13.68
C ASP A 134 25.21 6.95 12.64
N GLU A 135 24.65 6.88 11.43
CA GLU A 135 24.82 7.91 10.41
C GLU A 135 23.58 8.80 10.37
N PRO A 136 23.73 10.14 10.42
CA PRO A 136 22.61 11.02 10.16
C PRO A 136 22.16 10.84 8.72
N ALA A 137 20.88 10.53 8.50
CA ALA A 137 20.32 10.54 7.15
C ALA A 137 20.43 11.95 6.55
N PRO A 138 20.64 12.10 5.23
CA PRO A 138 20.78 13.41 4.60
C PRO A 138 19.60 14.33 4.97
N GLY A 139 19.90 15.47 5.58
CA GLY A 139 18.92 16.46 6.02
C GLY A 139 18.17 16.11 7.32
N ALA A 140 18.56 15.05 8.04
CA ALA A 140 17.97 14.67 9.31
C ALA A 140 18.90 15.00 10.49
N LEU A 141 18.30 15.41 11.60
CA LEU A 141 18.95 15.40 12.90
C LEU A 141 19.02 13.93 13.37
N GLN A 142 20.08 13.57 14.07
CA GLN A 142 20.14 12.27 14.75
C GLN A 142 19.21 12.30 15.97
N LEU A 143 17.97 11.86 15.79
CA LEU A 143 16.89 12.03 16.76
C LEU A 143 16.74 10.85 17.72
N SER A 144 17.42 9.74 17.46
CA SER A 144 17.45 8.57 18.32
C SER A 144 18.84 7.99 18.41
N ALA A 145 19.17 7.39 19.56
CA ALA A 145 20.46 6.73 19.74
C ALA A 145 20.60 5.59 18.72
N PRO A 146 21.83 5.37 18.19
CA PRO A 146 22.13 4.20 17.40
C PRO A 146 21.84 2.92 18.18
N MET A 147 21.29 1.90 17.53
CA MET A 147 20.93 0.66 18.18
C MET A 147 21.10 -0.53 17.25
N MET A 148 20.98 -1.74 17.82
CA MET A 148 21.07 -2.97 17.04
C MET A 148 19.83 -3.16 16.16
N HIS A 149 20.05 -3.71 14.97
CA HIS A 149 19.00 -4.07 14.02
C HIS A 149 19.30 -5.43 13.38
N SER A 150 18.26 -6.07 12.88
CA SER A 150 18.35 -7.34 12.15
C SER A 150 17.37 -7.34 10.96
N MET A 151 17.29 -8.48 10.28
CA MET A 151 16.34 -8.68 9.19
C MET A 151 15.67 -10.04 9.35
N ASP A 152 14.34 -10.08 9.31
CA ASP A 152 13.51 -11.26 9.18
C ASP A 152 12.72 -11.19 7.87
N PHE A 153 12.94 -12.17 6.98
CA PHE A 153 12.18 -12.33 5.74
C PHE A 153 11.18 -13.47 5.89
N HIS A 154 9.89 -13.19 5.94
CA HIS A 154 8.85 -14.24 5.95
C HIS A 154 8.85 -15.09 4.68
N ALA A 155 9.44 -14.60 3.58
CA ALA A 155 9.62 -15.34 2.35
C ALA A 155 10.74 -16.41 2.41
N ALA A 156 11.56 -16.40 3.46
CA ALA A 156 12.74 -17.24 3.57
C ALA A 156 12.50 -18.40 4.55
N MET A 157 12.73 -19.61 4.09
CA MET A 157 12.75 -20.81 4.95
C MET A 157 14.17 -21.04 5.44
N VAL A 158 14.52 -20.48 6.59
CA VAL A 158 15.88 -20.50 7.16
C VAL A 158 15.83 -20.73 8.67
N ALA A 159 16.96 -21.10 9.27
CA ALA A 159 17.09 -21.13 10.74
C ALA A 159 17.26 -19.68 11.25
N PRO A 160 16.33 -19.13 12.04
CA PRO A 160 16.40 -17.73 12.48
C PRO A 160 17.67 -17.43 13.29
N THR A 161 18.10 -18.35 14.15
CA THR A 161 19.34 -18.22 14.92
C THR A 161 20.58 -18.04 14.08
N ASP A 162 20.58 -18.59 12.86
CA ASP A 162 21.71 -18.53 11.96
C ASP A 162 21.69 -17.27 11.08
N LYS A 163 20.49 -16.87 10.61
CA LYS A 163 20.33 -15.82 9.60
C LYS A 163 19.93 -14.46 10.16
N TYR A 164 19.06 -14.43 11.18
CA TYR A 164 18.43 -13.19 11.65
C TYR A 164 19.14 -12.61 12.87
N GLN A 165 20.48 -12.58 12.80
CA GLN A 165 21.31 -12.02 13.85
C GLN A 165 21.15 -10.51 13.97
N SER A 166 21.08 -9.99 15.20
CA SER A 166 21.14 -8.55 15.43
C SER A 166 22.58 -8.06 15.29
N ILE A 167 22.78 -7.05 14.45
CA ILE A 167 24.09 -6.44 14.19
C ILE A 167 24.16 -5.03 14.82
N ALA A 168 25.33 -4.70 15.36
CA ALA A 168 25.60 -3.40 15.93
C ALA A 168 25.72 -2.31 14.85
N PRO A 169 25.55 -1.02 15.23
CA PRO A 169 25.83 0.10 14.33
C PRO A 169 27.22 -0.05 13.68
N GLY A 170 27.28 0.17 12.38
CA GLY A 170 28.51 0.04 11.59
C GLY A 170 28.78 -1.36 11.04
N GLN A 171 28.14 -2.38 11.54
CA GLN A 171 28.31 -3.74 11.03
C GLN A 171 27.45 -4.01 9.79
N THR A 172 27.95 -4.90 8.93
CA THR A 172 27.20 -5.41 7.76
C THR A 172 26.94 -6.91 7.94
N MET A 173 25.70 -7.31 7.70
CA MET A 173 25.27 -8.69 7.65
C MET A 173 24.90 -9.07 6.23
N SER A 174 25.26 -10.29 5.81
CA SER A 174 24.80 -10.85 4.54
C SER A 174 24.47 -12.33 4.68
N PHE A 175 23.50 -12.79 3.89
CA PHE A 175 23.16 -14.19 3.74
C PHE A 175 22.41 -14.45 2.44
N GLU A 176 22.28 -15.71 2.10
CA GLU A 176 21.49 -16.14 0.94
C GLU A 176 20.24 -16.86 1.38
N PHE A 177 19.18 -16.72 0.60
CA PHE A 177 17.99 -17.55 0.69
C PHE A 177 17.35 -17.76 -0.70
N THR A 178 16.51 -18.77 -0.78
CA THR A 178 15.74 -19.08 -1.99
C THR A 178 14.26 -19.15 -1.60
N PRO A 179 13.40 -18.26 -2.12
CA PRO A 179 11.96 -18.35 -1.86
C PRO A 179 11.40 -19.61 -2.53
N ASN A 180 10.75 -20.45 -1.74
CA ASN A 180 10.19 -21.72 -2.20
C ASN A 180 8.68 -21.63 -2.51
N TYR A 181 7.99 -20.64 -1.97
CA TYR A 181 6.56 -20.40 -2.16
C TYR A 181 6.30 -19.08 -2.85
N PRO A 182 5.33 -19.01 -3.78
CA PRO A 182 4.85 -17.73 -4.27
C PRO A 182 4.01 -17.04 -3.20
N GLY A 183 4.02 -15.71 -3.19
CA GLY A 183 3.20 -14.98 -2.23
C GLY A 183 3.61 -13.52 -2.06
N VAL A 184 2.92 -12.88 -1.13
CA VAL A 184 3.22 -11.54 -0.64
C VAL A 184 3.63 -11.67 0.82
N PHE A 185 4.88 -11.40 1.13
CA PHE A 185 5.44 -11.66 2.44
C PHE A 185 5.95 -10.38 3.08
N MET A 186 5.82 -10.29 4.39
CA MET A 186 6.46 -9.22 5.15
C MET A 186 7.96 -9.47 5.28
N TYR A 187 8.74 -8.40 5.34
CA TYR A 187 10.04 -8.41 6.00
C TYR A 187 10.06 -7.33 7.08
N HIS A 188 10.78 -7.56 8.16
CA HIS A 188 10.86 -6.61 9.27
C HIS A 188 12.13 -6.80 10.11
N CYS A 189 12.38 -5.86 11.01
CA CYS A 189 13.43 -6.03 12.01
C CYS A 189 13.01 -7.06 13.06
N GLY A 190 13.84 -8.07 13.30
CA GLY A 190 13.62 -9.14 14.28
C GLY A 190 14.42 -8.96 15.59
N THR A 191 15.12 -7.84 15.79
CA THR A 191 15.85 -7.53 17.02
C THR A 191 14.87 -7.48 18.20
N PRO A 192 15.28 -7.94 19.43
CA PRO A 192 14.44 -7.86 20.63
C PRO A 192 13.76 -6.50 20.80
N MET A 193 12.53 -6.49 21.28
CA MET A 193 11.54 -5.41 21.22
C MET A 193 10.99 -5.22 19.80
N VAL A 194 10.74 -6.32 19.09
CA VAL A 194 10.25 -6.35 17.70
C VAL A 194 9.06 -5.41 17.47
N LEU A 195 8.13 -5.34 18.45
CA LEU A 195 6.95 -4.48 18.39
C LEU A 195 7.31 -3.02 18.17
N GLU A 196 8.29 -2.51 18.92
CA GLU A 196 8.76 -1.13 18.81
C GLU A 196 9.49 -0.87 17.49
N HIS A 197 10.27 -1.85 17.00
CA HIS A 197 10.96 -1.75 15.72
C HIS A 197 9.99 -1.64 14.54
N ILE A 198 8.96 -2.50 14.51
CA ILE A 198 7.92 -2.46 13.47
C ILE A 198 7.13 -1.15 13.58
N ALA A 199 6.68 -0.78 14.77
CA ALA A 199 5.91 0.45 14.99
C ALA A 199 6.70 1.74 14.69
N SER A 200 8.04 1.67 14.71
CA SER A 200 8.93 2.77 14.30
C SER A 200 9.15 2.84 12.79
N GLY A 201 8.69 1.83 12.01
CA GLY A 201 8.75 1.86 10.54
C GLY A 201 9.63 0.78 9.90
N MET A 202 10.18 -0.16 10.68
CA MET A 202 11.09 -1.19 10.16
C MET A 202 10.36 -2.41 9.59
N TYR A 203 9.66 -2.23 8.51
CA TYR A 203 8.94 -3.26 7.75
C TYR A 203 8.88 -2.91 6.26
N GLY A 204 8.62 -3.93 5.45
CA GLY A 204 8.35 -3.81 4.03
C GLY A 204 7.79 -5.10 3.46
N VAL A 205 7.74 -5.22 2.15
CA VAL A 205 7.09 -6.32 1.44
C VAL A 205 8.03 -7.02 0.49
N VAL A 206 7.91 -8.35 0.43
CA VAL A 206 8.51 -9.20 -0.60
C VAL A 206 7.38 -9.77 -1.45
N VAL A 207 7.37 -9.47 -2.73
CA VAL A 207 6.52 -10.13 -3.72
C VAL A 207 7.32 -11.26 -4.36
N VAL A 208 6.84 -12.49 -4.18
CA VAL A 208 7.42 -13.69 -4.78
C VAL A 208 6.47 -14.19 -5.86
N GLU A 209 6.79 -13.96 -7.14
CA GLU A 209 5.99 -14.49 -8.24
C GLU A 209 6.05 -16.03 -8.31
N PRO A 210 4.95 -16.68 -8.73
CA PRO A 210 5.00 -18.10 -9.10
C PRO A 210 6.07 -18.36 -10.18
N ARG A 211 6.66 -19.55 -10.18
CA ARG A 211 7.73 -19.95 -11.14
C ARG A 211 7.31 -19.70 -12.60
N ASP A 212 6.08 -20.01 -12.92
CA ASP A 212 5.51 -19.94 -14.27
C ASP A 212 4.62 -18.70 -14.47
N GLY A 213 4.68 -17.73 -13.54
CA GLY A 213 3.84 -16.55 -13.51
C GLY A 213 2.46 -16.81 -12.90
N TYR A 214 1.68 -15.75 -12.77
CA TYR A 214 0.31 -15.85 -12.26
C TYR A 214 -0.64 -16.42 -13.32
N PRO A 215 -1.74 -17.10 -12.90
CA PRO A 215 -2.70 -17.69 -13.83
C PRO A 215 -3.50 -16.67 -14.65
N THR A 216 -3.41 -15.40 -14.30
CA THR A 216 -4.04 -14.27 -15.00
C THR A 216 -3.03 -13.21 -15.35
N LYS A 217 -3.27 -12.51 -16.47
CA LYS A 217 -2.54 -11.29 -16.79
C LYS A 217 -3.28 -10.10 -16.16
N ALA A 218 -2.57 -9.27 -15.41
CA ALA A 218 -3.06 -7.97 -14.95
C ALA A 218 -2.60 -6.86 -15.89
N ASP A 219 -3.41 -5.81 -16.03
CA ASP A 219 -3.07 -4.61 -16.77
C ASP A 219 -2.42 -3.56 -15.86
N ARG A 220 -2.81 -3.58 -14.58
CA ARG A 220 -2.25 -2.74 -13.52
C ARG A 220 -1.90 -3.58 -12.31
N GLU A 221 -0.74 -3.31 -11.71
CA GLU A 221 -0.23 -4.02 -10.54
C GLU A 221 0.28 -3.02 -9.50
N TYR A 222 -0.30 -3.06 -8.30
CA TYR A 222 0.01 -2.13 -7.22
C TYR A 222 0.25 -2.87 -5.90
N VAL A 223 1.17 -2.34 -5.09
CA VAL A 223 1.51 -2.84 -3.75
C VAL A 223 0.91 -1.90 -2.72
N ILE A 224 0.08 -2.45 -1.84
CA ILE A 224 -0.60 -1.73 -0.77
C ILE A 224 -0.14 -2.32 0.56
N VAL A 225 0.50 -1.50 1.38
CA VAL A 225 0.95 -1.91 2.72
C VAL A 225 0.20 -1.08 3.75
N GLN A 226 -0.72 -1.72 4.48
CA GLN A 226 -1.35 -1.10 5.64
C GLN A 226 -0.42 -1.17 6.83
N SER A 227 -0.37 -0.09 7.62
CA SER A 227 0.43 -0.04 8.84
C SER A 227 -0.09 1.01 9.83
N GLU A 228 0.36 0.89 11.07
CA GLU A 228 -0.08 1.71 12.18
C GLU A 228 1.05 2.60 12.69
N PHE A 229 0.75 3.87 12.98
CA PHE A 229 1.65 4.77 13.68
C PHE A 229 1.07 5.17 15.04
N TYR A 230 1.87 5.05 16.07
CA TYR A 230 1.57 5.39 17.45
C TYR A 230 2.43 6.57 17.85
N THR A 231 1.86 7.77 17.85
CA THR A 231 2.68 8.99 17.92
C THR A 231 2.34 9.86 19.12
N LYS A 232 3.38 10.49 19.68
CA LYS A 232 3.27 11.61 20.62
C LYS A 232 4.23 12.73 20.20
N PRO A 233 3.91 14.01 20.50
CA PRO A 233 4.79 15.11 20.21
C PRO A 233 6.16 14.95 20.91
N ASP A 234 7.23 15.34 20.21
CA ASP A 234 8.53 15.58 20.83
C ASP A 234 8.67 17.08 21.11
N PRO A 235 8.58 17.52 22.37
CA PRO A 235 8.67 18.95 22.70
C PRO A 235 10.09 19.52 22.57
N GLN A 236 11.12 18.66 22.50
CA GLN A 236 12.52 19.07 22.51
C GLN A 236 13.07 19.33 21.11
N HIS A 237 12.53 18.66 20.10
CA HIS A 237 13.06 18.72 18.74
C HIS A 237 11.99 19.13 17.73
N ARG A 238 12.45 19.78 16.65
CA ARG A 238 11.63 20.09 15.47
C ARG A 238 12.33 19.56 14.23
N SER A 239 11.55 19.14 13.26
CA SER A 239 12.06 18.74 11.95
C SER A 239 12.52 19.97 11.14
N ALA A 240 13.23 19.74 10.04
CA ALA A 240 13.57 20.78 9.09
C ALA A 240 12.29 21.52 8.64
N GLY A 241 12.36 22.86 8.60
CA GLY A 241 11.22 23.72 8.30
C GLY A 241 10.28 23.98 9.47
N ALA A 242 10.72 23.73 10.72
CA ALA A 242 9.98 23.97 11.96
C ALA A 242 8.67 23.17 12.11
N VAL A 243 8.49 22.10 11.32
CA VAL A 243 7.35 21.19 11.45
C VAL A 243 7.46 20.45 12.79
N PRO A 244 6.38 20.32 13.56
CA PRO A 244 6.36 19.53 14.80
C PRO A 244 6.88 18.12 14.58
N LEU A 245 7.80 17.68 15.44
CA LEU A 245 8.31 16.32 15.44
C LEU A 245 7.51 15.47 16.39
N TYR A 246 7.26 14.24 15.95
CA TYR A 246 6.61 13.19 16.73
C TYR A 246 7.54 12.00 16.86
N VAL A 247 7.43 11.31 17.97
CA VAL A 247 8.15 10.08 18.30
C VAL A 247 7.17 8.97 18.64
N LEU A 248 7.65 7.73 18.71
CA LEU A 248 6.85 6.58 19.12
C LEU A 248 6.25 6.78 20.52
N ASP A 249 4.94 6.60 20.63
CA ASP A 249 4.21 6.52 21.90
C ASP A 249 4.06 5.07 22.31
N GLY A 250 4.93 4.59 23.20
CA GLY A 250 4.91 3.22 23.67
C GLY A 250 3.65 2.87 24.49
N ASP A 251 2.97 3.86 25.10
CA ASP A 251 1.74 3.61 25.84
C ASP A 251 0.55 3.38 24.90
N ARG A 252 0.44 4.18 23.85
CA ARG A 252 -0.53 3.95 22.78
C ARG A 252 -0.29 2.61 22.10
N LEU A 253 0.98 2.29 21.81
CA LEU A 253 1.38 1.04 21.17
C LEU A 253 0.91 -0.18 21.99
N ARG A 254 1.22 -0.21 23.28
CA ARG A 254 0.80 -1.31 24.17
C ARG A 254 -0.73 -1.43 24.30
N ARG A 255 -1.45 -0.33 24.20
CA ARG A 255 -2.93 -0.30 24.22
C ARG A 255 -3.57 -0.56 22.86
N LYS A 256 -2.79 -0.78 21.80
CA LYS A 256 -3.28 -0.91 20.41
C LYS A 256 -4.18 0.26 19.99
N ALA A 257 -3.77 1.48 20.31
CA ALA A 257 -4.51 2.71 20.03
C ALA A 257 -3.72 3.58 19.04
N PRO A 258 -3.65 3.22 17.74
CA PRO A 258 -2.87 3.95 16.75
C PRO A 258 -3.38 5.39 16.63
N THR A 259 -2.47 6.31 16.35
CA THR A 259 -2.80 7.68 15.98
C THR A 259 -3.20 7.74 14.51
N TYR A 260 -2.52 6.96 13.69
CA TYR A 260 -2.76 6.81 12.26
C TYR A 260 -2.71 5.34 11.87
N THR A 261 -3.66 4.92 11.05
CA THR A 261 -3.61 3.67 10.28
C THR A 261 -3.62 4.07 8.81
N VAL A 262 -2.62 3.67 8.04
CA VAL A 262 -2.37 4.27 6.73
C VAL A 262 -2.04 3.22 5.67
N PHE A 263 -2.25 3.56 4.41
CA PHE A 263 -1.68 2.82 3.29
C PHE A 263 -0.34 3.45 2.87
N ASN A 264 0.67 2.61 2.65
CA ASN A 264 2.02 2.95 2.20
C ASN A 264 2.68 4.08 3.01
N GLY A 265 2.50 4.03 4.35
CA GLY A 265 3.22 4.88 5.30
C GLY A 265 2.73 6.33 5.37
N ARG A 266 1.59 6.69 4.75
CA ARG A 266 1.14 8.08 4.72
C ARG A 266 -0.38 8.23 4.81
N TYR A 267 -0.80 9.10 5.70
CA TYR A 267 -2.18 9.51 5.88
C TYR A 267 -2.75 10.09 4.57
N ASN A 268 -3.80 9.48 4.05
CA ASN A 268 -4.46 9.86 2.80
C ASN A 268 -3.52 10.00 1.58
N GLY A 269 -2.34 9.36 1.60
CA GLY A 269 -1.34 9.49 0.53
C GLY A 269 -1.88 9.07 -0.84
N MET A 270 -2.62 7.97 -0.90
CA MET A 270 -3.26 7.45 -2.12
C MET A 270 -4.57 8.15 -2.47
N VAL A 271 -5.07 9.05 -1.64
CA VAL A 271 -6.15 9.98 -2.00
C VAL A 271 -5.58 11.19 -2.70
N ALA A 272 -4.47 11.73 -2.18
CA ALA A 272 -3.76 12.86 -2.78
C ALA A 272 -3.09 12.48 -4.12
N GLN A 273 -2.64 11.23 -4.27
CA GLN A 273 -2.06 10.68 -5.49
C GLN A 273 -2.75 9.34 -5.81
N PRO A 274 -3.90 9.36 -6.49
CA PRO A 274 -4.67 8.16 -6.81
C PRO A 274 -3.88 7.17 -7.68
N LEU A 275 -4.17 5.88 -7.52
CA LEU A 275 -3.75 4.86 -8.46
C LEU A 275 -4.54 4.98 -9.75
N ILE A 276 -3.93 4.68 -10.89
CA ILE A 276 -4.55 4.89 -12.20
C ILE A 276 -4.96 3.55 -12.80
N ALA A 277 -6.19 3.49 -13.30
CA ALA A 277 -6.69 2.38 -14.10
C ALA A 277 -7.60 2.89 -15.24
N LYS A 278 -8.14 1.98 -16.05
CA LYS A 278 -9.14 2.29 -17.08
C LYS A 278 -10.29 1.28 -16.98
N PRO A 279 -11.50 1.67 -17.43
CA PRO A 279 -12.59 0.70 -17.58
C PRO A 279 -12.15 -0.51 -18.41
N GLY A 280 -12.53 -1.71 -17.94
CA GLY A 280 -12.16 -2.98 -18.55
C GLY A 280 -10.76 -3.50 -18.18
N GLU A 281 -9.87 -2.69 -17.60
CA GLU A 281 -8.57 -3.16 -17.12
C GLU A 281 -8.72 -4.08 -15.90
N ARG A 282 -7.89 -5.12 -15.86
CA ARG A 282 -7.71 -5.98 -14.69
C ARG A 282 -6.67 -5.35 -13.77
N VAL A 283 -7.11 -4.99 -12.58
CA VAL A 283 -6.25 -4.48 -11.52
C VAL A 283 -5.89 -5.64 -10.58
N ARG A 284 -4.61 -5.76 -10.26
CA ARG A 284 -4.09 -6.66 -9.23
C ARG A 284 -3.47 -5.83 -8.12
N LEU A 285 -3.96 -6.01 -6.90
CA LEU A 285 -3.41 -5.38 -5.72
C LEU A 285 -2.73 -6.43 -4.85
N TYR A 286 -1.48 -6.19 -4.52
CA TYR A 286 -0.67 -6.95 -3.57
C TYR A 286 -0.83 -6.28 -2.21
N VAL A 287 -1.70 -6.80 -1.37
CA VAL A 287 -2.09 -6.16 -0.10
C VAL A 287 -1.41 -6.88 1.06
N LEU A 288 -0.66 -6.14 1.86
CA LEU A 288 -0.05 -6.61 3.11
C LEU A 288 -0.57 -5.76 4.27
N ASN A 289 -1.03 -6.40 5.33
CA ASN A 289 -1.21 -5.72 6.62
C ASN A 289 0.06 -5.91 7.46
N ALA A 290 0.92 -4.91 7.50
CA ALA A 290 2.14 -4.94 8.31
C ALA A 290 1.86 -4.74 9.82
N GLY A 291 0.69 -4.29 10.19
CA GLY A 291 0.28 -4.06 11.56
C GLY A 291 1.04 -2.91 12.24
N PRO A 292 1.56 -3.10 13.46
CA PRO A 292 1.95 -4.36 14.11
C PRO A 292 0.85 -5.10 14.90
N SER A 293 -0.29 -4.51 15.14
CA SER A 293 -1.21 -5.07 16.14
C SER A 293 -2.64 -5.30 15.66
N ASP A 294 -3.12 -4.51 14.71
CA ASP A 294 -4.52 -4.54 14.30
C ASP A 294 -4.75 -5.37 13.04
N THR A 295 -6.01 -5.76 12.81
CA THR A 295 -6.41 -6.43 11.57
C THR A 295 -6.80 -5.39 10.52
N SER A 296 -6.85 -5.82 9.26
CA SER A 296 -7.34 -5.04 8.13
C SER A 296 -8.50 -5.76 7.46
N SER A 297 -9.60 -5.07 7.24
CA SER A 297 -10.73 -5.54 6.43
C SER A 297 -10.69 -4.84 5.08
N PHE A 298 -9.77 -5.25 4.20
CA PHE A 298 -9.50 -4.55 2.95
C PHE A 298 -10.65 -4.72 1.96
N HIS A 299 -11.14 -3.61 1.43
CA HIS A 299 -12.24 -3.53 0.48
C HIS A 299 -11.98 -2.46 -0.59
N VAL A 300 -12.56 -2.66 -1.78
CA VAL A 300 -12.64 -1.65 -2.84
C VAL A 300 -14.10 -1.36 -3.14
N VAL A 301 -14.56 -0.17 -2.81
CA VAL A 301 -15.95 0.26 -3.01
C VAL A 301 -16.30 0.25 -4.50
N GLY A 302 -17.40 -0.41 -4.85
CA GLY A 302 -17.85 -0.55 -6.25
C GLY A 302 -17.20 -1.70 -7.02
N ALA A 303 -16.37 -2.53 -6.36
CA ALA A 303 -15.75 -3.71 -6.97
C ALA A 303 -16.08 -4.99 -6.20
N ILE A 304 -16.11 -6.11 -6.92
CA ILE A 304 -16.08 -7.45 -6.36
C ILE A 304 -14.77 -8.10 -6.81
N PHE A 305 -14.03 -8.66 -5.88
CA PHE A 305 -12.81 -9.38 -6.18
C PHE A 305 -13.15 -10.69 -6.87
N ASP A 306 -12.91 -10.78 -8.17
CA ASP A 306 -13.14 -12.03 -8.94
C ASP A 306 -12.14 -13.12 -8.55
N ARG A 307 -10.99 -12.72 -8.00
CA ARG A 307 -9.98 -13.59 -7.37
C ARG A 307 -9.39 -12.97 -6.13
N VAL A 308 -9.20 -13.79 -5.10
CA VAL A 308 -8.40 -13.50 -3.93
C VAL A 308 -7.46 -14.68 -3.71
N TRP A 309 -6.16 -14.41 -3.63
CA TRP A 309 -5.15 -15.39 -3.26
C TRP A 309 -4.61 -15.04 -1.89
N LEU A 310 -4.99 -15.82 -0.86
CA LEU A 310 -4.51 -15.61 0.50
C LEU A 310 -3.00 -15.83 0.55
N ASP A 311 -2.31 -14.97 1.28
CA ASP A 311 -0.84 -14.84 1.30
C ASP A 311 -0.22 -14.63 -0.10
N GLY A 312 -1.04 -14.27 -1.08
CA GLY A 312 -0.60 -14.08 -2.47
C GLY A 312 -0.26 -15.38 -3.20
N ASN A 313 -0.57 -16.54 -2.61
CA ASN A 313 -0.31 -17.85 -3.24
C ASN A 313 -1.52 -18.28 -4.10
N PRO A 314 -1.35 -18.45 -5.43
CA PRO A 314 -2.46 -18.87 -6.31
C PRO A 314 -3.16 -20.18 -5.95
N ASP A 315 -2.51 -21.05 -5.15
CA ASP A 315 -3.14 -22.28 -4.68
C ASP A 315 -4.17 -22.03 -3.56
N ASN A 316 -4.09 -20.90 -2.87
CA ASN A 316 -5.02 -20.44 -1.82
C ASN A 316 -6.08 -19.52 -2.43
N GLN A 317 -6.84 -19.99 -3.44
CA GLN A 317 -7.74 -19.15 -4.22
C GLN A 317 -9.17 -19.15 -3.69
N LEU A 318 -9.72 -17.95 -3.54
CA LEU A 318 -11.14 -17.66 -3.33
C LEU A 318 -11.68 -16.81 -4.49
N ARG A 319 -13.00 -16.74 -4.65
CA ARG A 319 -13.66 -15.99 -5.73
C ARG A 319 -14.90 -15.28 -5.25
N GLY A 320 -15.22 -14.15 -5.91
CA GLY A 320 -16.45 -13.39 -5.67
C GLY A 320 -16.51 -12.78 -4.28
N MET A 321 -15.37 -12.32 -3.76
CA MET A 321 -15.29 -11.72 -2.43
C MET A 321 -15.43 -10.20 -2.49
N GLN A 322 -16.13 -9.64 -1.52
CA GLN A 322 -16.25 -8.18 -1.36
C GLN A 322 -15.12 -7.59 -0.52
N THR A 323 -14.65 -8.33 0.49
CA THR A 323 -13.70 -7.86 1.51
C THR A 323 -12.79 -9.02 1.88
N VAL A 324 -11.52 -8.74 2.14
CA VAL A 324 -10.57 -9.73 2.67
C VAL A 324 -10.08 -9.29 4.05
N LEU A 325 -10.21 -10.21 5.02
CA LEU A 325 -9.69 -10.00 6.37
C LEU A 325 -8.23 -10.42 6.44
N LEU A 326 -7.36 -9.49 6.83
CA LEU A 326 -5.92 -9.69 6.99
C LEU A 326 -5.51 -9.46 8.44
N GLY A 327 -4.99 -10.47 9.10
CA GLY A 327 -4.31 -10.33 10.40
C GLY A 327 -3.00 -9.53 10.25
N SER A 328 -2.41 -9.12 11.37
CA SER A 328 -1.06 -8.53 11.35
C SER A 328 -0.08 -9.49 10.68
N SER A 329 0.74 -9.01 9.76
CA SER A 329 1.67 -9.78 8.92
C SER A 329 1.02 -10.70 7.87
N SER A 330 -0.32 -10.72 7.76
CA SER A 330 -1.03 -11.45 6.70
C SER A 330 -1.22 -10.61 5.46
N SER A 331 -1.36 -11.28 4.32
CA SER A 331 -1.48 -10.65 3.03
C SER A 331 -2.50 -11.33 2.13
N ALA A 332 -2.83 -10.66 1.03
CA ALA A 332 -3.54 -11.26 -0.09
C ALA A 332 -3.17 -10.57 -1.41
N ILE A 333 -3.32 -11.29 -2.51
CA ILE A 333 -3.49 -10.65 -3.81
C ILE A 333 -4.98 -10.64 -4.11
N VAL A 334 -5.51 -9.47 -4.45
CA VAL A 334 -6.88 -9.33 -4.91
C VAL A 334 -6.89 -8.86 -6.37
N GLU A 335 -7.77 -9.44 -7.18
CA GLU A 335 -7.98 -9.04 -8.57
C GLU A 335 -9.43 -8.71 -8.82
N PHE A 336 -9.65 -7.68 -9.61
CA PHE A 336 -10.96 -7.30 -10.13
C PHE A 336 -10.80 -6.60 -11.49
N ILE A 337 -11.89 -6.55 -12.25
CA ILE A 337 -11.97 -5.76 -13.47
C ILE A 337 -12.69 -4.46 -13.12
N VAL A 338 -12.13 -3.33 -13.54
CA VAL A 338 -12.75 -2.02 -13.38
C VAL A 338 -14.02 -1.99 -14.22
N PRO A 339 -15.24 -1.88 -13.64
CA PRO A 339 -16.46 -2.02 -14.40
C PRO A 339 -16.77 -0.82 -15.32
N GLU A 340 -16.50 0.38 -14.86
CA GLU A 340 -16.80 1.62 -15.59
C GLU A 340 -15.87 2.77 -15.18
N ALA A 341 -15.95 3.89 -15.86
CA ALA A 341 -15.18 5.08 -15.50
C ALA A 341 -15.66 5.66 -14.17
N GLY A 342 -14.73 6.07 -13.32
CA GLY A 342 -15.02 6.63 -12.00
C GLY A 342 -13.91 6.46 -10.98
N SER A 343 -14.17 6.86 -9.76
CA SER A 343 -13.24 6.74 -8.63
C SER A 343 -13.67 5.59 -7.72
N TYR A 344 -12.78 4.63 -7.52
CA TYR A 344 -12.99 3.46 -6.67
C TYR A 344 -12.19 3.63 -5.38
N VAL A 345 -12.89 3.67 -4.25
CA VAL A 345 -12.25 3.92 -2.96
C VAL A 345 -11.79 2.60 -2.34
N MET A 346 -10.50 2.49 -2.09
CA MET A 346 -9.90 1.43 -1.27
C MET A 346 -10.01 1.84 0.20
N VAL A 347 -10.50 0.94 1.05
CA VAL A 347 -10.64 1.22 2.49
C VAL A 347 -10.27 0.00 3.33
N ASP A 348 -9.80 0.27 4.55
CA ASP A 348 -10.01 -0.68 5.65
C ASP A 348 -11.45 -0.51 6.14
N HIS A 349 -12.27 -1.55 6.00
CA HIS A 349 -13.69 -1.51 6.36
C HIS A 349 -13.92 -1.55 7.89
N GLN A 350 -12.87 -1.65 8.70
CA GLN A 350 -12.88 -1.15 10.06
C GLN A 350 -12.80 0.37 10.00
N PHE A 351 -13.93 1.05 9.91
CA PHE A 351 -14.00 2.49 9.60
C PHE A 351 -13.26 3.39 10.58
N ALA A 352 -12.97 2.94 11.79
CA ALA A 352 -12.05 3.63 12.68
C ALA A 352 -10.66 3.78 12.03
N ASN A 353 -10.15 2.73 11.37
CA ASN A 353 -8.88 2.74 10.65
C ASN A 353 -8.96 3.62 9.39
N ALA A 354 -10.06 3.55 8.64
CA ALA A 354 -10.28 4.42 7.49
C ALA A 354 -10.26 5.91 7.89
N SER A 355 -10.89 6.27 9.03
CA SER A 355 -10.87 7.64 9.57
C SER A 355 -9.47 8.08 10.02
N GLN A 356 -8.58 7.14 10.30
CA GLN A 356 -7.18 7.36 10.66
C GLN A 356 -6.23 7.34 9.46
N GLY A 357 -6.75 7.19 8.22
CA GLY A 357 -6.00 7.31 6.98
C GLY A 357 -5.82 6.03 6.15
N ALA A 358 -6.42 4.88 6.56
CA ALA A 358 -6.43 3.65 5.78
C ALA A 358 -7.45 3.75 4.62
N VAL A 359 -7.21 4.70 3.74
CA VAL A 359 -8.03 5.08 2.59
C VAL A 359 -7.13 5.37 1.40
N GLY A 360 -7.55 4.96 0.22
CA GLY A 360 -6.92 5.27 -1.08
C GLY A 360 -7.95 5.35 -2.19
N VAL A 361 -7.55 5.80 -3.37
CA VAL A 361 -8.41 5.93 -4.54
C VAL A 361 -7.73 5.28 -5.74
N ILE A 362 -8.50 4.54 -6.51
CA ILE A 362 -8.16 4.13 -7.87
C ILE A 362 -9.00 5.02 -8.80
N ASP A 363 -8.33 5.85 -9.58
CA ASP A 363 -8.96 6.68 -10.60
C ASP A 363 -8.98 5.91 -11.93
N ALA A 364 -10.17 5.56 -12.37
CA ALA A 364 -10.38 4.80 -13.60
C ALA A 364 -10.74 5.69 -14.81
N GLY A 365 -10.37 6.94 -14.77
CA GLY A 365 -10.55 7.89 -15.88
C GLY A 365 -11.98 8.37 -16.11
N ALA A 366 -12.03 9.60 -16.56
CA ALA A 366 -13.13 10.35 -17.15
C ALA A 366 -14.45 10.36 -16.34
N HIS A 367 -14.50 11.21 -15.35
CA HIS A 367 -15.62 12.15 -15.45
C HIS A 367 -15.40 12.92 -16.76
N GLU A 368 -16.39 12.91 -17.69
CA GLU A 368 -16.41 13.92 -18.74
C GLU A 368 -16.07 15.24 -18.04
N GLU A 369 -14.99 15.89 -18.47
CA GLU A 369 -14.69 17.24 -18.04
C GLU A 369 -15.96 18.06 -18.32
N SER A 370 -16.83 18.18 -17.32
CA SER A 370 -17.73 19.30 -17.32
C SER A 370 -16.77 20.47 -17.40
N ALA A 371 -16.97 21.35 -18.36
CA ALA A 371 -16.13 22.52 -18.63
C ALA A 371 -16.19 23.49 -17.43
N ILE A 372 -15.70 23.02 -16.28
CA ILE A 372 -15.42 23.82 -15.11
C ILE A 372 -14.05 24.40 -15.37
N GLU A 373 -14.00 25.72 -15.51
CA GLU A 373 -12.73 26.44 -15.52
C GLU A 373 -11.91 25.98 -14.30
N HIS A 374 -10.86 25.18 -14.53
CA HIS A 374 -9.96 24.75 -13.47
C HIS A 374 -9.19 25.97 -12.97
N HIS A 375 -9.52 26.42 -11.78
CA HIS A 375 -8.77 27.45 -11.09
C HIS A 375 -7.71 26.78 -10.23
N ASN A 376 -6.44 27.05 -10.52
CA ASN A 376 -5.34 26.51 -9.73
C ASN A 376 -4.83 27.52 -8.70
N ILE A 377 -4.70 27.07 -7.45
CA ILE A 377 -3.88 27.79 -6.48
C ILE A 377 -2.42 27.53 -6.87
N PRO A 378 -1.61 28.58 -7.08
CA PRO A 378 -0.19 28.38 -7.42
C PRO A 378 0.51 27.55 -6.37
N ALA A 379 1.33 26.57 -6.78
CA ALA A 379 2.05 25.67 -5.86
C ALA A 379 2.97 26.42 -4.88
N SER A 380 3.40 27.63 -5.22
CA SER A 380 4.19 28.53 -4.38
C SER A 380 3.34 29.37 -3.40
N ALA A 381 2.01 29.41 -3.57
CA ALA A 381 1.15 30.21 -2.72
C ALA A 381 0.91 29.49 -1.38
N THR A 382 1.22 30.19 -0.30
CA THR A 382 0.98 29.72 1.08
C THR A 382 0.29 30.82 1.86
N PRO A 383 -0.73 30.48 2.68
CA PRO A 383 -1.33 31.49 3.56
C PRO A 383 -0.32 32.00 4.58
N THR A 384 -0.41 33.28 4.90
CA THR A 384 0.41 33.94 5.94
C THR A 384 -0.38 34.18 7.22
N ASP A 385 -1.71 34.23 7.14
CA ASP A 385 -2.59 34.28 8.30
C ASP A 385 -2.50 32.98 9.11
N PRO A 386 -2.18 33.02 10.42
CA PRO A 386 -2.02 31.83 11.26
C PRO A 386 -3.27 30.93 11.29
N GLU A 387 -4.47 31.48 11.29
CA GLU A 387 -5.72 30.69 11.24
C GLU A 387 -5.87 30.01 9.88
N ALA A 388 -5.58 30.68 8.76
CA ALA A 388 -5.61 30.08 7.43
C ALA A 388 -4.53 29.00 7.25
N VAL A 389 -3.33 29.19 7.82
CA VAL A 389 -2.28 28.15 7.84
C VAL A 389 -2.75 26.89 8.57
N GLN A 390 -3.36 27.07 9.75
CA GLN A 390 -3.89 25.94 10.51
C GLN A 390 -5.07 25.30 9.79
N GLY A 391 -5.95 26.09 9.19
CA GLY A 391 -7.06 25.61 8.35
C GLY A 391 -6.58 24.78 7.16
N LYS A 392 -5.50 25.21 6.49
CA LYS A 392 -4.86 24.44 5.42
C LYS A 392 -4.38 23.07 5.92
N LEU A 393 -3.63 23.03 7.01
CA LEU A 393 -3.13 21.78 7.58
C LEU A 393 -4.27 20.82 7.95
N SER A 394 -5.32 21.34 8.56
CA SER A 394 -6.49 20.56 8.93
C SER A 394 -7.28 20.09 7.70
N PHE A 395 -7.42 20.93 6.67
CA PHE A 395 -8.05 20.56 5.40
C PHE A 395 -7.30 19.41 4.70
N GLU A 396 -5.99 19.55 4.57
CA GLU A 396 -5.12 18.53 3.96
C GLU A 396 -5.16 17.19 4.72
N SER A 397 -5.40 17.23 6.04
CA SER A 397 -5.47 16.02 6.86
C SER A 397 -6.85 15.37 6.92
N LYS A 398 -7.94 16.17 6.93
CA LYS A 398 -9.29 15.66 7.16
C LYS A 398 -10.20 15.70 5.92
N CYS A 399 -10.07 16.72 5.07
CA CYS A 399 -11.06 17.03 4.04
C CYS A 399 -10.64 16.56 2.63
N LEU A 400 -9.33 16.51 2.32
CA LEU A 400 -8.81 16.07 1.02
C LEU A 400 -9.23 14.65 0.62
N ALA A 401 -9.61 13.81 1.58
CA ALA A 401 -10.15 12.48 1.29
C ALA A 401 -11.38 12.55 0.36
N CYS A 402 -12.26 13.54 0.60
CA CYS A 402 -13.53 13.65 -0.08
C CYS A 402 -13.66 14.89 -0.97
N HIS A 403 -12.84 15.92 -0.75
CA HIS A 403 -12.94 17.23 -1.42
C HIS A 403 -11.66 17.61 -2.15
N THR A 404 -11.75 18.53 -3.09
CA THR A 404 -10.60 19.19 -3.72
C THR A 404 -10.68 20.69 -3.51
N LEU A 405 -9.64 21.40 -3.93
CA LEU A 405 -9.60 22.85 -4.11
C LEU A 405 -9.04 23.13 -5.52
N GLY A 406 -9.94 23.24 -6.51
CA GLY A 406 -9.62 23.56 -7.90
C GLY A 406 -9.32 22.37 -8.80
N ASN A 407 -9.53 21.13 -8.34
CA ASN A 407 -9.25 19.92 -9.12
C ASN A 407 -10.52 19.08 -9.41
N GLY A 408 -11.70 19.72 -9.38
CA GLY A 408 -12.97 19.05 -9.64
C GLY A 408 -13.53 18.28 -8.45
N ALA A 409 -14.76 17.77 -8.61
CA ALA A 409 -15.45 17.02 -7.57
C ALA A 409 -14.82 15.64 -7.37
N LYS A 410 -14.83 15.16 -6.11
CA LYS A 410 -14.48 13.78 -5.72
C LYS A 410 -15.73 13.08 -5.15
N LEU A 411 -15.61 12.52 -3.93
CA LEU A 411 -16.78 12.01 -3.18
C LEU A 411 -17.70 13.14 -2.72
N GLY A 412 -17.17 14.36 -2.59
CA GLY A 412 -17.85 15.60 -2.34
C GLY A 412 -17.47 16.67 -3.36
N PRO A 413 -18.09 17.86 -3.29
CA PRO A 413 -17.82 18.96 -4.21
C PRO A 413 -16.36 19.44 -4.12
N ASP A 414 -15.86 20.03 -5.22
CA ASP A 414 -14.72 20.93 -5.18
C ASP A 414 -15.09 22.14 -4.31
N LEU A 415 -14.22 22.50 -3.39
CA LEU A 415 -14.48 23.60 -2.44
C LEU A 415 -13.81 24.92 -2.86
N LEU A 416 -13.08 24.96 -4.00
CA LEU A 416 -12.61 26.24 -4.52
C LEU A 416 -13.80 27.08 -5.00
N GLY A 417 -13.89 28.31 -4.56
CA GLY A 417 -15.04 29.19 -4.83
C GLY A 417 -16.16 29.06 -3.80
N VAL A 418 -16.03 28.18 -2.81
CA VAL A 418 -17.12 27.89 -1.87
C VAL A 418 -17.55 29.13 -1.06
N THR A 419 -16.63 30.06 -0.75
CA THR A 419 -16.95 31.31 -0.03
C THR A 419 -17.70 32.33 -0.90
N LYS A 420 -17.67 32.15 -2.22
CA LYS A 420 -18.48 32.94 -3.17
C LYS A 420 -19.89 32.36 -3.36
N LEU A 421 -20.04 31.06 -3.10
CA LEU A 421 -21.30 30.33 -3.27
C LEU A 421 -22.11 30.25 -1.98
N ARG A 422 -21.43 30.28 -0.81
CA ARG A 422 -22.04 30.12 0.52
C ARG A 422 -21.54 31.20 1.46
N SER A 423 -22.43 31.70 2.31
CA SER A 423 -22.04 32.64 3.36
C SER A 423 -21.24 31.94 4.46
N ASP A 424 -20.41 32.69 5.18
CA ASP A 424 -19.67 32.18 6.34
C ASP A 424 -20.61 31.58 7.41
N GLU A 425 -21.80 32.14 7.58
CA GLU A 425 -22.81 31.59 8.49
C GLU A 425 -23.32 30.22 8.03
N TRP A 426 -23.57 30.05 6.72
CA TRP A 426 -23.97 28.78 6.15
C TRP A 426 -22.84 27.76 6.30
N LEU A 427 -21.60 28.13 5.97
CA LEU A 427 -20.42 27.29 6.12
C LEU A 427 -20.19 26.87 7.57
N ARG A 428 -20.38 27.80 8.52
CA ARG A 428 -20.23 27.49 9.95
C ARG A 428 -21.24 26.43 10.39
N ARG A 429 -22.51 26.59 10.01
CA ARG A 429 -23.56 25.62 10.34
C ARG A 429 -23.33 24.28 9.70
N TRP A 430 -22.91 24.28 8.43
CA TRP A 430 -22.58 23.05 7.69
C TRP A 430 -21.42 22.29 8.33
N LEU A 431 -20.31 22.96 8.62
CA LEU A 431 -19.14 22.36 9.24
C LEU A 431 -19.39 21.89 10.68
N ALA A 432 -20.31 22.52 11.40
CA ALA A 432 -20.70 22.13 12.76
C ALA A 432 -21.56 20.86 12.78
N SER A 433 -22.50 20.70 11.84
CA SER A 433 -23.39 19.54 11.81
C SER A 433 -24.03 19.36 10.43
N PRO A 434 -23.33 18.66 9.50
CA PRO A 434 -23.85 18.41 8.15
C PRO A 434 -25.19 17.66 8.14
N GLU A 435 -25.34 16.64 8.98
CA GLU A 435 -26.57 15.84 9.06
C GLU A 435 -27.79 16.64 9.47
N ALA A 436 -27.63 17.52 10.46
CA ALA A 436 -28.72 18.40 10.90
C ALA A 436 -29.11 19.35 9.78
N MET A 437 -28.17 19.91 9.04
CA MET A 437 -28.43 20.79 7.93
C MET A 437 -29.13 20.12 6.75
N VAL A 438 -28.78 18.89 6.42
CA VAL A 438 -29.47 18.10 5.36
C VAL A 438 -30.98 17.99 5.67
N SER A 439 -31.33 17.93 6.94
CA SER A 439 -32.76 17.88 7.35
C SER A 439 -33.47 19.21 7.27
N ALA A 440 -32.79 20.34 7.49
CA ALA A 440 -33.38 21.64 7.73
C ALA A 440 -33.16 22.69 6.60
N ASP A 441 -32.16 22.47 5.72
CA ASP A 441 -31.72 23.46 4.75
C ASP A 441 -31.89 22.93 3.31
N ALA A 442 -32.47 23.75 2.41
CA ALA A 442 -32.79 23.34 1.04
C ALA A 442 -31.53 23.08 0.18
N ASP A 443 -30.51 23.91 0.36
CA ASP A 443 -29.24 23.77 -0.37
C ASP A 443 -28.50 22.54 0.10
N ALA A 444 -28.50 22.25 1.40
CA ALA A 444 -27.91 21.04 1.96
C ALA A 444 -28.63 19.77 1.45
N LYS A 445 -29.96 19.82 1.33
CA LYS A 445 -30.74 18.72 0.70
C LYS A 445 -30.36 18.51 -0.77
N ALA A 446 -30.20 19.59 -1.52
CA ALA A 446 -29.78 19.51 -2.94
C ALA A 446 -28.38 18.91 -3.08
N LEU A 447 -27.44 19.31 -2.26
CA LEU A 447 -26.10 18.72 -2.21
C LEU A 447 -26.16 17.21 -1.90
N ARG A 448 -26.95 16.82 -0.91
CA ARG A 448 -27.15 15.40 -0.55
C ARG A 448 -27.76 14.58 -1.70
N ALA A 449 -28.63 15.16 -2.50
CA ALA A 449 -29.23 14.49 -3.65
C ALA A 449 -28.23 14.32 -4.81
N HIS A 450 -27.24 15.21 -4.89
CA HIS A 450 -26.24 15.21 -5.96
C HIS A 450 -25.02 14.31 -5.65
N TYR A 451 -24.63 14.19 -4.38
CA TYR A 451 -23.46 13.40 -3.99
C TYR A 451 -23.89 12.10 -3.29
N PRO A 452 -23.17 10.97 -3.57
CA PRO A 452 -23.59 9.64 -3.10
C PRO A 452 -23.47 9.47 -1.58
N ILE A 453 -22.62 10.27 -0.94
CA ILE A 453 -22.29 10.18 0.48
C ILE A 453 -22.64 11.50 1.17
N THR A 454 -23.36 11.43 2.29
CA THR A 454 -23.51 12.61 3.17
C THR A 454 -22.17 12.86 3.86
N MET A 455 -21.74 14.13 3.88
CA MET A 455 -20.57 14.52 4.67
C MET A 455 -20.80 14.12 6.14
N PRO A 456 -19.92 13.26 6.72
CA PRO A 456 -20.07 12.88 8.12
C PRO A 456 -19.71 14.05 9.05
N ASP A 457 -20.26 14.05 10.25
CA ASP A 457 -19.88 14.99 11.28
C ASP A 457 -18.39 14.84 11.63
N GLN A 458 -17.65 15.93 11.57
CA GLN A 458 -16.22 15.95 11.82
C GLN A 458 -15.85 16.31 13.25
N ASN A 459 -16.86 16.52 14.13
CA ASN A 459 -16.67 16.94 15.52
C ASN A 459 -15.72 18.15 15.67
N LEU A 460 -15.92 19.16 14.81
CA LEU A 460 -15.07 20.33 14.78
C LEU A 460 -15.43 21.30 15.90
N SER A 461 -14.40 21.83 16.55
CA SER A 461 -14.56 22.98 17.45
C SER A 461 -14.82 24.27 16.68
N ASP A 462 -15.42 25.26 17.33
CA ASP A 462 -15.62 26.60 16.75
C ASP A 462 -14.33 27.25 16.25
N ALA A 463 -13.21 26.95 16.89
CA ALA A 463 -11.90 27.42 16.45
C ALA A 463 -11.46 26.77 15.12
N GLU A 464 -11.61 25.45 14.99
CA GLU A 464 -11.32 24.73 13.75
C GLU A 464 -12.23 25.18 12.61
N ILE A 465 -13.52 25.38 12.87
CA ILE A 465 -14.47 25.89 11.87
C ILE A 465 -14.04 27.25 11.35
N ARG A 466 -13.64 28.19 12.23
CA ARG A 466 -13.10 29.48 11.80
C ARG A 466 -11.84 29.33 10.94
N GLN A 467 -10.93 28.43 11.33
CA GLN A 467 -9.68 28.15 10.60
C GLN A 467 -9.97 27.63 9.18
N TYR A 468 -10.95 26.73 9.01
CA TYR A 468 -11.38 26.26 7.70
C TYR A 468 -11.94 27.39 6.83
N ILE A 469 -12.83 28.20 7.38
CA ILE A 469 -13.45 29.32 6.64
C ILE A 469 -12.37 30.33 6.22
N ARG A 470 -11.42 30.66 7.10
CA ARG A 470 -10.27 31.51 6.76
C ARG A 470 -9.41 30.92 5.63
N TYR A 471 -9.18 29.61 5.66
CA TYR A 471 -8.44 28.93 4.61
C TYR A 471 -9.19 28.94 3.28
N PHE A 472 -10.50 28.74 3.27
CA PHE A 472 -11.31 28.79 2.04
C PHE A 472 -11.31 30.21 1.43
N HIS A 473 -11.45 31.26 2.24
CA HIS A 473 -11.31 32.62 1.74
C HIS A 473 -9.93 32.86 1.10
N TRP A 474 -8.87 32.47 1.79
CA TRP A 474 -7.53 32.61 1.23
C TRP A 474 -7.38 31.80 -0.09
N ALA A 475 -7.90 30.61 -0.17
CA ALA A 475 -7.83 29.77 -1.36
C ALA A 475 -8.57 30.42 -2.55
N ASP A 476 -9.77 30.97 -2.29
CA ASP A 476 -10.59 31.63 -3.28
C ASP A 476 -9.94 32.95 -3.80
N GLU A 477 -9.21 33.65 -2.96
CA GLU A 477 -8.44 34.85 -3.33
C GLU A 477 -7.13 34.52 -4.04
N ALA A 478 -6.45 33.45 -3.64
CA ALA A 478 -5.18 33.00 -4.23
C ALA A 478 -5.36 32.31 -5.59
N SER A 479 -6.57 31.87 -5.91
CA SER A 479 -6.87 31.16 -7.15
C SER A 479 -6.73 32.08 -8.37
N LYS A 480 -6.01 31.61 -9.40
CA LYS A 480 -5.93 32.28 -10.71
C LYS A 480 -6.61 31.41 -11.75
N PRO A 481 -7.27 32.03 -12.74
CA PRO A 481 -7.75 31.28 -13.90
C PRO A 481 -6.56 30.56 -14.58
N GLN A 482 -6.72 29.27 -14.85
CA GLN A 482 -5.74 28.53 -15.63
C GLN A 482 -5.87 28.94 -17.08
N ALA A 483 -4.77 29.33 -17.72
CA ALA A 483 -4.77 29.55 -19.16
C ALA A 483 -5.13 28.21 -19.84
N PRO A 484 -6.01 28.24 -20.89
CA PRO A 484 -6.34 27.00 -21.60
C PRO A 484 -5.06 26.36 -22.10
N ALA A 485 -4.91 25.05 -21.91
CA ALA A 485 -3.81 24.29 -22.45
C ALA A 485 -3.82 24.49 -23.99
N MET A 486 -2.75 25.01 -24.53
CA MET A 486 -2.63 25.13 -25.98
C MET A 486 -2.60 23.72 -26.59
N PRO A 487 -3.28 23.52 -27.73
CA PRO A 487 -3.42 22.25 -28.42
C PRO A 487 -2.10 21.64 -28.90
#